data_3c476ddc6b4fa793833de74de3c802bd
#
_entry.id   3c476ddc6b4fa793833de74de3c802bd
#
_cell.length_a   1.000
_cell.length_b   1.000
_cell.length_c   1.000
_cell.angle_alpha   90.00
_cell.angle_beta   90.00
_cell.angle_gamma   90.00
#
_symmetry.space_group_name_H-M   'P 1'
#
loop_
_entity.id
_entity.type
_entity.pdbx_description
1 polymer ?
#
loop_
_entity_poly.entity_id
_entity_poly.type
_entity_poly.pdbx_seq_one_letter_code
_entity_poly.pdbx_strand_id
1 'polypeptide(L)'
;GVQTCALPIYQRVKPGYIRVDADEVSYPAHVVLRYEIERALINGEIEVDDIPALWDEKMQAWLGLSTKDNYRNGCMQDIHWTDGGFGYFPSYTLGAMYAAQLFHAARTALPGLQASIAEGDFSALFEWLRQNIWQHGSRFSTSQLITQATGEDLNIRYFREHLTSRYL
;
A
#
# COMPACT_ATOMS: atom_id res chain seq x y z
N GLY A 1 -18.62 23.26 -8.54
CA GLY A 1 -18.17 22.86 -9.89
C GLY A 1 -16.72 22.37 -9.96
N VAL A 2 -15.87 22.67 -9.00
CA VAL A 2 -14.44 22.28 -9.03
C VAL A 2 -14.24 20.83 -8.55
N GLN A 3 -15.09 20.33 -7.67
CA GLN A 3 -14.97 18.95 -7.12
C GLN A 3 -15.24 17.85 -8.15
N THR A 4 -16.12 18.07 -9.11
CA THR A 4 -16.47 17.03 -10.11
C THR A 4 -15.40 16.79 -11.16
N CYS A 5 -14.47 17.73 -11.39
CA CYS A 5 -13.39 17.55 -12.37
C CYS A 5 -12.16 16.83 -11.79
N ALA A 6 -11.95 16.85 -10.48
CA ALA A 6 -10.78 16.23 -9.83
C ALA A 6 -10.99 14.72 -9.58
N LEU A 7 -12.20 14.27 -9.25
CA LEU A 7 -12.51 12.87 -8.96
C LEU A 7 -12.06 11.88 -10.04
N PRO A 8 -12.32 12.12 -11.35
CA PRO A 8 -11.87 11.20 -12.40
C PRO A 8 -10.34 11.09 -12.52
N ILE A 9 -9.61 12.11 -12.10
CA ILE A 9 -8.14 12.11 -12.12
C ILE A 9 -7.60 11.24 -10.97
N TYR A 10 -8.15 11.40 -9.77
CA TYR A 10 -7.74 10.63 -8.58
C TYR A 10 -8.23 9.18 -8.55
N GLN A 11 -9.20 8.85 -9.40
CA GLN A 11 -9.73 7.47 -9.53
C GLN A 11 -9.27 6.79 -10.82
N ARG A 12 -8.32 7.38 -11.53
CA ARG A 12 -7.80 6.78 -12.77
C ARG A 12 -6.84 5.65 -12.44
N VAL A 13 -7.17 4.45 -12.89
CA VAL A 13 -6.27 3.28 -12.87
C VAL A 13 -5.49 3.25 -14.18
N LYS A 14 -4.17 3.35 -14.11
CA LYS A 14 -3.26 3.26 -15.26
C LYS A 14 -1.93 2.64 -14.83
N PRO A 15 -1.65 1.39 -15.18
CA PRO A 15 -0.36 0.79 -14.94
C PRO A 15 0.79 1.66 -15.48
N GLY A 16 1.84 1.80 -14.71
CA GLY A 16 3.03 2.56 -15.04
C GLY A 16 4.30 1.83 -14.61
N TYR A 17 5.46 2.29 -15.08
CA TYR A 17 6.73 1.68 -14.73
C TYR A 17 7.18 1.97 -13.31
N ILE A 18 6.88 3.16 -12.80
CA ILE A 18 7.45 3.69 -11.56
C ILE A 18 6.51 3.46 -10.39
N ARG A 19 7.00 2.73 -9.37
CA ARG A 19 6.23 2.39 -8.18
C ARG A 19 5.66 3.61 -7.46
N VAL A 20 6.47 4.64 -7.24
CA VAL A 20 6.03 5.83 -6.49
C VAL A 20 4.97 6.66 -7.21
N ASP A 21 4.82 6.48 -8.52
CA ASP A 21 3.81 7.15 -9.34
C ASP A 21 2.59 6.25 -9.60
N ALA A 22 2.60 5.02 -9.09
CA ALA A 22 1.54 4.04 -9.32
C ALA A 22 0.24 4.45 -8.62
N ASP A 23 -0.89 4.20 -9.28
CA ASP A 23 -2.20 4.35 -8.68
C ASP A 23 -2.46 3.31 -7.57
N GLU A 24 -3.48 3.55 -6.75
CA GLU A 24 -3.81 2.74 -5.58
C GLU A 24 -4.09 1.26 -5.91
N VAL A 25 -4.59 0.97 -7.11
CA VAL A 25 -4.94 -0.39 -7.55
C VAL A 25 -3.71 -1.15 -8.04
N SER A 26 -2.84 -0.49 -8.83
CA SER A 26 -1.64 -1.10 -9.39
C SER A 26 -0.44 -1.12 -8.43
N TYR A 27 -0.42 -0.24 -7.41
CA TYR A 27 0.66 -0.14 -6.44
C TYR A 27 1.01 -1.46 -5.73
N PRO A 28 0.06 -2.27 -5.23
CA PRO A 28 0.37 -3.55 -4.60
C PRO A 28 1.15 -4.51 -5.51
N ALA A 29 0.87 -4.53 -6.83
CA ALA A 29 1.60 -5.37 -7.77
C ALA A 29 3.09 -5.01 -7.82
N HIS A 30 3.40 -3.70 -7.79
CA HIS A 30 4.79 -3.24 -7.70
C HIS A 30 5.49 -3.70 -6.41
N VAL A 31 4.78 -3.71 -5.29
CA VAL A 31 5.34 -4.14 -4.00
C VAL A 31 5.56 -5.65 -3.99
N VAL A 32 4.57 -6.43 -4.42
CA VAL A 32 4.65 -7.90 -4.44
C VAL A 32 5.76 -8.39 -5.37
N LEU A 33 5.93 -7.75 -6.56
CA LEU A 33 7.03 -8.02 -7.47
C LEU A 33 8.39 -7.96 -6.76
N ARG A 34 8.63 -6.87 -6.03
CA ARG A 34 9.87 -6.66 -5.29
C ARG A 34 10.06 -7.67 -4.16
N TYR A 35 8.99 -7.93 -3.43
CA TYR A 35 8.99 -8.92 -2.36
C TYR A 35 9.36 -10.33 -2.86
N GLU A 36 8.80 -10.76 -3.99
CA GLU A 36 9.07 -12.09 -4.53
C GLU A 36 10.51 -12.21 -5.03
N ILE A 37 11.04 -11.19 -5.73
CA ILE A 37 12.43 -11.16 -6.17
C ILE A 37 13.39 -11.14 -4.97
N GLU A 38 13.14 -10.27 -4.00
CA GLU A 38 13.94 -10.16 -2.79
C GLU A 38 13.98 -11.48 -2.01
N ARG A 39 12.80 -12.10 -1.84
CA ARG A 39 12.72 -13.39 -1.15
C ARG A 39 13.53 -14.48 -1.86
N ALA A 40 13.41 -14.57 -3.19
CA ALA A 40 14.17 -15.54 -3.98
C ALA A 40 15.68 -15.29 -3.89
N LEU A 41 16.10 -14.02 -3.92
CA LEU A 41 17.50 -13.62 -3.76
C LEU A 41 18.07 -14.02 -2.38
N ILE A 42 17.33 -13.67 -1.31
CA ILE A 42 17.75 -13.98 0.07
C ILE A 42 17.79 -15.50 0.33
N ASN A 43 16.89 -16.24 -0.28
CA ASN A 43 16.89 -17.72 -0.18
C ASN A 43 17.97 -18.39 -1.05
N GLY A 44 18.70 -17.65 -1.88
CA GLY A 44 19.69 -18.21 -2.81
C GLY A 44 19.07 -19.01 -3.97
N GLU A 45 17.80 -18.72 -4.31
CA GLU A 45 17.09 -19.33 -5.43
C GLU A 45 17.48 -18.68 -6.77
N ILE A 46 17.97 -17.44 -6.71
CA ILE A 46 18.44 -16.64 -7.86
C ILE A 46 19.72 -15.88 -7.49
N GLU A 47 20.45 -15.45 -8.52
CA GLU A 47 21.60 -14.55 -8.41
C GLU A 47 21.20 -13.11 -8.73
N VAL A 48 22.07 -12.15 -8.38
CA VAL A 48 21.82 -10.72 -8.63
C VAL A 48 21.65 -10.43 -10.13
N ASP A 49 22.37 -11.14 -10.97
CA ASP A 49 22.30 -10.99 -12.44
C ASP A 49 20.96 -11.44 -13.04
N ASP A 50 20.16 -12.23 -12.31
CA ASP A 50 18.84 -12.69 -12.74
C ASP A 50 17.75 -11.62 -12.50
N ILE A 51 18.01 -10.64 -11.62
CA ILE A 51 17.02 -9.63 -11.21
C ILE A 51 16.40 -8.91 -12.41
N PRO A 52 17.14 -8.39 -13.40
CA PRO A 52 16.55 -7.65 -14.51
C PRO A 52 15.57 -8.49 -15.35
N ALA A 53 15.87 -9.76 -15.57
CA ALA A 53 15.04 -10.65 -16.37
C ALA A 53 13.73 -11.00 -15.62
N LEU A 54 13.84 -11.35 -14.34
CA LEU A 54 12.67 -11.63 -13.48
C LEU A 54 11.80 -10.39 -13.27
N TRP A 55 12.41 -9.22 -13.18
CA TRP A 55 11.68 -7.96 -13.09
C TRP A 55 10.84 -7.72 -14.34
N ASP A 56 11.42 -7.88 -15.52
CA ASP A 56 10.71 -7.75 -16.80
C ASP A 56 9.55 -8.73 -16.91
N GLU A 57 9.79 -10.02 -16.60
CA GLU A 57 8.78 -11.06 -16.60
C GLU A 57 7.57 -10.69 -15.72
N LYS A 58 7.82 -10.29 -14.46
CA LYS A 58 6.75 -9.96 -13.52
C LYS A 58 6.04 -8.66 -13.87
N MET A 59 6.76 -7.64 -14.33
CA MET A 59 6.16 -6.39 -14.81
C MET A 59 5.23 -6.65 -16.00
N GLN A 60 5.65 -7.50 -16.92
CA GLN A 60 4.83 -7.85 -18.08
C GLN A 60 3.61 -8.69 -17.68
N ALA A 61 3.78 -9.69 -16.81
CA ALA A 61 2.70 -10.56 -16.36
C ALA A 61 1.60 -9.81 -15.57
N TRP A 62 1.97 -8.87 -14.72
CA TRP A 62 1.02 -8.23 -13.80
C TRP A 62 0.57 -6.84 -14.20
N LEU A 63 1.41 -6.10 -14.90
CA LEU A 63 1.14 -4.72 -15.29
C LEU A 63 1.09 -4.50 -16.81
N GLY A 64 1.40 -5.53 -17.60
CA GLY A 64 1.40 -5.47 -19.07
C GLY A 64 2.52 -4.59 -19.65
N LEU A 65 3.60 -4.36 -18.90
CA LEU A 65 4.68 -3.45 -19.25
C LEU A 65 6.02 -4.18 -19.31
N SER A 66 6.76 -4.06 -20.42
CA SER A 66 8.12 -4.60 -20.51
C SER A 66 9.15 -3.58 -20.04
N THR A 67 10.08 -4.03 -19.19
CA THR A 67 11.24 -3.27 -18.72
C THR A 67 12.54 -3.76 -19.35
N LYS A 68 12.45 -4.58 -20.41
CA LYS A 68 13.61 -5.08 -21.14
C LYS A 68 14.49 -3.92 -21.61
N ASP A 69 15.78 -4.01 -21.33
CA ASP A 69 16.78 -2.99 -21.65
C ASP A 69 16.51 -1.59 -21.04
N ASN A 70 15.58 -1.51 -20.06
CA ASN A 70 15.18 -0.28 -19.39
C ASN A 70 15.36 -0.41 -17.86
N TYR A 71 16.59 -0.60 -17.43
CA TYR A 71 16.94 -0.80 -16.01
C TYR A 71 16.54 0.40 -15.13
N ARG A 72 16.64 1.61 -15.66
CA ARG A 72 16.32 2.84 -14.94
C ARG A 72 14.87 2.87 -14.45
N ASN A 73 13.93 2.50 -15.30
CA ASN A 73 12.50 2.45 -14.95
C ASN A 73 12.08 1.03 -14.51
N GLY A 74 13.01 0.08 -14.55
CA GLY A 74 12.86 -1.27 -14.05
C GLY A 74 13.51 -1.45 -12.68
N CYS A 75 14.41 -2.42 -12.57
CA CYS A 75 15.00 -2.85 -11.30
C CYS A 75 15.88 -1.82 -10.59
N MET A 76 16.30 -0.75 -11.28
CA MET A 76 17.16 0.32 -10.71
C MET A 76 16.40 1.55 -10.22
N GLN A 77 15.06 1.48 -10.15
CA GLN A 77 14.26 2.65 -9.76
C GLN A 77 14.20 2.91 -8.26
N ASP A 78 14.52 1.93 -7.43
CA ASP A 78 14.44 2.00 -5.96
C ASP A 78 15.83 1.90 -5.32
N ILE A 79 16.01 2.59 -4.19
CA ILE A 79 17.28 2.61 -3.44
C ILE A 79 17.31 1.59 -2.28
N HIS A 80 16.21 0.90 -1.99
CA HIS A 80 16.06 0.07 -0.79
C HIS A 80 17.18 -0.97 -0.64
N TRP A 81 17.46 -1.73 -1.69
CA TRP A 81 18.48 -2.79 -1.62
C TRP A 81 19.89 -2.23 -1.52
N THR A 82 20.17 -1.13 -2.21
CA THR A 82 21.49 -0.47 -2.13
C THR A 82 21.74 0.19 -0.76
N ASP A 83 20.68 0.58 -0.06
CA ASP A 83 20.74 1.12 1.31
C ASP A 83 20.61 0.02 2.38
N GLY A 84 20.55 -1.26 1.99
CA GLY A 84 20.42 -2.38 2.91
C GLY A 84 19.01 -2.60 3.48
N GLY A 85 18.00 -1.97 2.88
CA GLY A 85 16.61 -2.03 3.31
C GLY A 85 15.86 -3.31 2.86
N PHE A 86 16.47 -4.47 3.05
CA PHE A 86 15.83 -5.75 2.78
C PHE A 86 14.66 -6.01 3.73
N GLY A 87 13.59 -6.64 3.23
CA GLY A 87 12.35 -6.90 3.98
C GLY A 87 11.43 -5.69 4.12
N TYR A 88 11.77 -4.53 3.57
CA TYR A 88 11.02 -3.30 3.78
C TYR A 88 9.80 -3.15 2.85
N PHE A 89 9.88 -3.60 1.60
CA PHE A 89 8.81 -3.40 0.60
C PHE A 89 7.41 -3.85 1.04
N PRO A 90 7.23 -4.99 1.74
CA PRO A 90 5.91 -5.40 2.20
C PRO A 90 5.20 -4.38 3.09
N SER A 91 5.96 -3.58 3.85
CA SER A 91 5.40 -2.59 4.78
C SER A 91 4.50 -1.55 4.10
N TYR A 92 4.72 -1.24 2.83
CA TYR A 92 3.90 -0.29 2.08
C TYR A 92 2.48 -0.82 1.84
N THR A 93 2.34 -2.04 1.32
CA THR A 93 1.02 -2.63 1.06
C THR A 93 0.33 -3.03 2.36
N LEU A 94 1.07 -3.57 3.34
CA LEU A 94 0.54 -3.84 4.67
C LEU A 94 0.03 -2.55 5.33
N GLY A 95 0.76 -1.44 5.20
CA GLY A 95 0.32 -0.13 5.69
C GLY A 95 -1.01 0.33 5.08
N ALA A 96 -1.20 0.14 3.77
CA ALA A 96 -2.46 0.44 3.10
C ALA A 96 -3.62 -0.45 3.60
N MET A 97 -3.36 -1.74 3.82
CA MET A 97 -4.34 -2.66 4.39
C MET A 97 -4.73 -2.26 5.83
N TYR A 98 -3.75 -1.93 6.67
CA TYR A 98 -4.01 -1.43 8.03
C TYR A 98 -4.80 -0.12 8.01
N ALA A 99 -4.46 0.81 7.11
CA ALA A 99 -5.15 2.08 6.98
C ALA A 99 -6.64 1.88 6.63
N ALA A 100 -6.94 0.99 5.69
CA ALA A 100 -8.32 0.66 5.32
C ALA A 100 -9.11 0.07 6.51
N GLN A 101 -8.50 -0.87 7.25
CA GLN A 101 -9.12 -1.51 8.41
C GLN A 101 -9.34 -0.51 9.57
N LEU A 102 -8.35 0.31 9.89
CA LEU A 102 -8.45 1.36 10.91
C LEU A 102 -9.50 2.41 10.55
N PHE A 103 -9.55 2.83 9.29
CA PHE A 103 -10.55 3.80 8.85
C PHE A 103 -11.97 3.22 8.90
N HIS A 104 -12.13 1.94 8.57
CA HIS A 104 -13.42 1.25 8.75
C HIS A 104 -13.85 1.25 10.22
N ALA A 105 -12.96 0.90 11.14
CA ALA A 105 -13.25 0.90 12.57
C ALA A 105 -13.57 2.32 13.09
N ALA A 106 -12.80 3.32 12.68
CA ALA A 106 -13.06 4.72 13.05
C ALA A 106 -14.43 5.20 12.56
N ARG A 107 -14.81 4.88 11.31
CA ARG A 107 -16.13 5.21 10.77
C ARG A 107 -17.28 4.55 11.53
N THR A 108 -17.06 3.32 11.99
CA THR A 108 -18.05 2.59 12.78
C THR A 108 -18.21 3.20 14.18
N ALA A 109 -17.07 3.64 14.77
CA ALA A 109 -17.06 4.23 16.10
C ALA A 109 -17.54 5.69 16.15
N LEU A 110 -17.44 6.42 15.04
CA LEU A 110 -17.70 7.86 14.95
C LEU A 110 -18.79 8.15 13.92
N PRO A 111 -20.10 8.10 14.29
CA PRO A 111 -21.15 8.53 13.41
C PRO A 111 -20.96 9.99 12.98
N GLY A 112 -21.02 10.27 11.68
CA GLY A 112 -20.78 11.61 11.12
C GLY A 112 -19.33 11.91 10.71
N LEU A 113 -18.37 11.02 10.94
CA LEU A 113 -16.97 11.22 10.56
C LEU A 113 -16.79 11.63 9.09
N GLN A 114 -17.54 11.02 8.18
CA GLN A 114 -17.49 11.35 6.75
C GLN A 114 -17.91 12.79 6.45
N ALA A 115 -18.93 13.29 7.13
CA ALA A 115 -19.39 14.67 6.97
C ALA A 115 -18.33 15.66 7.49
N SER A 116 -17.75 15.41 8.66
CA SER A 116 -16.66 16.23 9.20
C SER A 116 -15.46 16.28 8.26
N ILE A 117 -15.04 15.12 7.72
CA ILE A 117 -13.94 15.06 6.74
C ILE A 117 -14.26 15.86 5.47
N ALA A 118 -15.50 15.80 4.99
CA ALA A 118 -15.92 16.58 3.81
C ALA A 118 -15.86 18.10 4.04
N GLU A 119 -16.01 18.54 5.28
CA GLU A 119 -15.83 19.93 5.72
C GLU A 119 -14.37 20.29 6.04
N GLY A 120 -13.44 19.33 5.93
CA GLY A 120 -12.03 19.52 6.26
C GLY A 120 -11.71 19.38 7.76
N ASP A 121 -12.65 18.93 8.58
CA ASP A 121 -12.44 18.69 10.01
C ASP A 121 -12.04 17.22 10.26
N PHE A 122 -10.79 17.02 10.65
CA PHE A 122 -10.19 15.73 10.98
C PHE A 122 -10.04 15.49 12.49
N SER A 123 -10.52 16.41 13.33
CA SER A 123 -10.30 16.40 14.78
C SER A 123 -10.77 15.11 15.44
N ALA A 124 -11.96 14.64 15.10
CA ALA A 124 -12.50 13.40 15.65
C ALA A 124 -11.70 12.16 15.21
N LEU A 125 -11.24 12.12 13.95
CA LEU A 125 -10.39 11.04 13.45
C LEU A 125 -9.03 11.02 14.18
N PHE A 126 -8.40 12.17 14.33
CA PHE A 126 -7.10 12.26 15.01
C PHE A 126 -7.21 11.90 16.49
N GLU A 127 -8.29 12.29 17.16
CA GLU A 127 -8.52 11.90 18.54
C GLU A 127 -8.74 10.38 18.67
N TRP A 128 -9.50 9.77 17.76
CA TRP A 128 -9.68 8.32 17.72
C TRP A 128 -8.34 7.60 17.47
N LEU A 129 -7.54 8.06 16.52
CA LEU A 129 -6.20 7.50 16.25
C LEU A 129 -5.26 7.69 17.43
N ARG A 130 -5.32 8.84 18.09
CA ARG A 130 -4.52 9.11 19.30
C ARG A 130 -4.83 8.10 20.40
N GLN A 131 -6.10 7.87 20.69
CA GLN A 131 -6.53 6.96 21.75
C GLN A 131 -6.27 5.50 21.44
N ASN A 132 -6.47 5.07 20.20
CA ASN A 132 -6.43 3.65 19.84
C ASN A 132 -5.08 3.20 19.28
N ILE A 133 -4.25 4.12 18.80
CA ILE A 133 -2.97 3.80 18.15
C ILE A 133 -1.80 4.56 18.78
N TRP A 134 -1.76 5.88 18.64
CA TRP A 134 -0.53 6.64 18.88
C TRP A 134 -0.07 6.66 20.33
N GLN A 135 -0.99 6.78 21.30
CA GLN A 135 -0.64 6.80 22.73
C GLN A 135 -0.05 5.49 23.24
N HIS A 136 -0.20 4.41 22.49
CA HIS A 136 0.35 3.11 22.84
C HIS A 136 1.82 2.97 22.44
N GLY A 137 2.30 3.74 21.47
CA GLY A 137 3.67 3.65 20.94
C GLY A 137 3.99 2.22 20.52
N SER A 138 5.13 1.70 20.97
CA SER A 138 5.58 0.33 20.72
C SER A 138 5.28 -0.66 21.86
N ARG A 139 4.29 -0.37 22.68
CA ARG A 139 3.93 -1.21 23.86
C ARG A 139 3.37 -2.57 23.48
N PHE A 140 2.67 -2.65 22.38
CA PHE A 140 2.02 -3.86 21.87
C PHE A 140 2.67 -4.32 20.55
N SER A 141 2.57 -5.62 20.24
CA SER A 141 2.83 -6.07 18.87
C SER A 141 1.79 -5.47 17.92
N THR A 142 2.12 -5.42 16.61
CA THR A 142 1.19 -4.88 15.59
C THR A 142 -0.15 -5.60 15.62
N SER A 143 -0.14 -6.95 15.67
CA SER A 143 -1.36 -7.76 15.74
C SER A 143 -2.21 -7.42 16.98
N GLN A 144 -1.58 -7.30 18.16
CA GLN A 144 -2.28 -6.91 19.40
C GLN A 144 -2.90 -5.52 19.29
N LEU A 145 -2.14 -4.55 18.77
CA LEU A 145 -2.60 -3.17 18.64
C LEU A 145 -3.79 -3.07 17.69
N ILE A 146 -3.71 -3.73 16.53
CA ILE A 146 -4.78 -3.73 15.53
C ILE A 146 -6.02 -4.45 16.06
N THR A 147 -5.86 -5.59 16.72
CA THR A 147 -6.98 -6.32 17.32
C THR A 147 -7.68 -5.47 18.37
N GLN A 148 -6.94 -4.75 19.24
CA GLN A 148 -7.54 -3.84 20.22
C GLN A 148 -8.29 -2.68 19.57
N ALA A 149 -7.73 -2.09 18.50
CA ALA A 149 -8.32 -0.93 17.84
C ALA A 149 -9.52 -1.27 16.94
N THR A 150 -9.55 -2.48 16.35
CA THR A 150 -10.51 -2.82 15.29
C THR A 150 -11.37 -4.05 15.58
N GLY A 151 -11.05 -4.81 16.64
CA GLY A 151 -11.75 -6.03 17.04
C GLY A 151 -11.23 -7.32 16.40
N GLU A 152 -10.33 -7.24 15.43
CA GLU A 152 -9.70 -8.41 14.78
C GLU A 152 -8.29 -8.09 14.29
N ASP A 153 -7.49 -9.12 14.02
CA ASP A 153 -6.18 -8.97 13.38
C ASP A 153 -6.32 -8.50 11.93
N LEU A 154 -5.18 -8.24 11.25
CA LEU A 154 -5.17 -7.76 9.86
C LEU A 154 -6.06 -8.63 8.97
N ASN A 155 -7.01 -7.98 8.30
CA ASN A 155 -7.94 -8.63 7.40
C ASN A 155 -8.02 -7.86 6.07
N ILE A 156 -7.60 -8.52 5.00
CA ILE A 156 -7.55 -7.95 3.65
C ILE A 156 -8.94 -7.50 3.11
N ARG A 157 -10.04 -8.00 3.70
CA ARG A 157 -11.39 -7.65 3.25
C ARG A 157 -11.62 -6.14 3.23
N TYR A 158 -11.12 -5.41 4.22
CA TYR A 158 -11.30 -3.95 4.33
C TYR A 158 -10.62 -3.20 3.17
N PHE A 159 -9.42 -3.61 2.81
CA PHE A 159 -8.71 -3.03 1.68
C PHE A 159 -9.40 -3.37 0.36
N ARG A 160 -9.85 -4.62 0.19
CA ARG A 160 -10.63 -5.03 -0.97
C ARG A 160 -11.95 -4.26 -1.08
N GLU A 161 -12.70 -4.09 0.00
CA GLU A 161 -13.93 -3.32 0.05
C GLU A 161 -13.67 -1.84 -0.31
N HIS A 162 -12.60 -1.26 0.23
CA HIS A 162 -12.18 0.09 -0.10
C HIS A 162 -11.93 0.25 -1.61
N LEU A 163 -11.11 -0.61 -2.19
CA LEU A 163 -10.83 -0.56 -3.64
C LEU A 163 -12.08 -0.80 -4.49
N THR A 164 -12.90 -1.79 -4.12
CA THR A 164 -14.15 -2.09 -4.84
C THR A 164 -15.10 -0.88 -4.81
N SER A 165 -15.32 -0.29 -3.65
CA SER A 165 -16.24 0.85 -3.51
C SER A 165 -15.77 2.12 -4.22
N ARG A 166 -14.45 2.25 -4.44
CA ARG A 166 -13.85 3.43 -5.05
C ARG A 166 -13.71 3.32 -6.56
N TYR A 167 -13.46 2.12 -7.08
CA TYR A 167 -13.06 1.91 -8.48
C TYR A 167 -14.03 1.07 -9.30
N LEU A 168 -14.98 0.38 -8.68
CA LEU A 168 -16.02 -0.44 -9.31
C LEU A 168 -17.43 0.02 -8.94
#